data_94524686bca8e7f1c5da2564fafbe4ef
#
_entry.id   94524686bca8e7f1c5da2564fafbe4ef
#
_cell.length_a   1.000
_cell.length_b   1.000
_cell.length_c   1.000
_cell.angle_alpha   90.00
_cell.angle_beta   90.00
_cell.angle_gamma   90.00
#
_symmetry.space_group_name_H-M   'P 1'
#
loop_
_entity.id
_entity.type
_entity.pdbx_description
1 polymer ?
#
loop_
_entity_poly.entity_id
_entity_poly.type
_entity_poly.pdbx_seq_one_letter_code
_entity_poly.pdbx_strand_id
1 'polypeptide(L)'
;PHGIDRRWVVCKRPAVVAGGELHAAMLDLQLDRDTGVYMAPLQLKANNGVLVIDDFGRQAMSPDALLNRWIVPLDRGVDYLTLHGRKIEVPFEVKAVLSTNRKPSDLGDEAFFRRIHNKVYIGACTDDQFDWILVRVAERKRIEVDAAAAARLRQAAKARGDGELRAYLPGVICQLADAVI
;
A
#
# COMPACT_ATOMS: atom_id res chain seq x y z
N PRO A 1 -5.47 -3.11 -38.20
CA PRO A 1 -4.70 -2.88 -36.98
C PRO A 1 -3.26 -2.60 -37.43
N HIS A 2 -2.86 -1.33 -37.39
CA HIS A 2 -1.49 -0.96 -37.68
C HIS A 2 -0.60 -1.62 -36.64
N GLY A 3 0.33 -2.48 -37.07
CA GLY A 3 1.14 -3.31 -36.21
C GLY A 3 1.92 -2.45 -35.22
N ILE A 4 1.77 -2.77 -33.93
CA ILE A 4 2.61 -2.19 -32.87
C ILE A 4 4.07 -2.45 -33.24
N ASP A 5 4.90 -1.42 -33.18
CA ASP A 5 6.35 -1.54 -33.39
C ASP A 5 6.88 -2.69 -32.51
N ARG A 6 7.60 -3.65 -33.13
CA ARG A 6 8.11 -4.86 -32.46
C ARG A 6 9.07 -4.58 -31.29
N ARG A 7 9.53 -3.35 -31.15
CA ARG A 7 10.32 -2.90 -29.99
C ARG A 7 9.48 -2.68 -28.74
N TRP A 8 8.14 -2.63 -28.84
CA TRP A 8 7.21 -2.41 -27.76
C TRP A 8 6.45 -3.68 -27.43
N VAL A 9 6.31 -3.92 -26.13
CA VAL A 9 5.52 -5.04 -25.62
C VAL A 9 4.37 -4.48 -24.81
N VAL A 10 3.17 -4.96 -25.09
CA VAL A 10 1.97 -4.63 -24.30
C VAL A 10 2.08 -5.35 -22.96
N CYS A 11 2.07 -4.61 -21.86
CA CYS A 11 2.13 -5.15 -20.52
C CYS A 11 1.01 -4.58 -19.64
N LYS A 12 0.73 -5.23 -18.53
CA LYS A 12 -0.15 -4.69 -17.49
C LYS A 12 0.52 -3.49 -16.82
N ARG A 13 -0.29 -2.55 -16.32
CA ARG A 13 0.22 -1.45 -15.50
C ARG A 13 0.93 -2.01 -14.28
N PRO A 14 2.12 -1.48 -13.92
CA PRO A 14 2.86 -1.98 -12.78
C PRO A 14 2.16 -1.65 -11.46
N ALA A 15 2.28 -2.57 -10.50
CA ALA A 15 1.93 -2.33 -9.11
C ALA A 15 3.15 -2.71 -8.27
N VAL A 16 3.70 -1.74 -7.57
CA VAL A 16 4.87 -1.90 -6.70
C VAL A 16 4.43 -1.64 -5.28
N VAL A 17 4.85 -2.50 -4.37
CA VAL A 17 4.56 -2.36 -2.92
C VAL A 17 5.88 -2.28 -2.19
N ALA A 18 6.00 -1.33 -1.28
CA ALA A 18 7.11 -1.19 -0.36
C ALA A 18 6.59 -1.06 1.07
N GLY A 19 7.20 -1.75 2.00
CA GLY A 19 6.86 -1.75 3.41
C GLY A 19 7.92 -1.08 4.28
N GLY A 20 8.19 -1.67 5.45
CA GLY A 20 9.15 -1.15 6.42
C GLY A 20 10.60 -1.10 5.94
N GLU A 21 10.95 -1.89 4.93
CA GLU A 21 12.29 -1.93 4.32
C GLU A 21 12.65 -0.67 3.52
N LEU A 22 11.67 0.18 3.20
CA LEU A 22 11.88 1.36 2.37
C LEU A 22 12.90 2.31 2.98
N HIS A 23 13.95 2.61 2.22
CA HIS A 23 15.00 3.55 2.57
C HIS A 23 15.40 4.44 1.38
N ALA A 24 16.10 5.53 1.65
CA ALA A 24 16.37 6.59 0.68
C ALA A 24 17.06 6.09 -0.61
N ALA A 25 17.94 5.11 -0.53
CA ALA A 25 18.63 4.59 -1.71
C ALA A 25 17.69 3.88 -2.69
N MET A 26 16.55 3.31 -2.21
CA MET A 26 15.55 2.68 -3.09
C MET A 26 14.77 3.71 -3.92
N LEU A 27 14.92 5.00 -3.64
CA LEU A 27 14.29 6.11 -4.35
C LEU A 27 15.25 6.84 -5.33
N ASP A 28 16.46 6.32 -5.54
CA ASP A 28 17.39 6.81 -6.58
C ASP A 28 17.94 5.62 -7.37
N LEU A 29 18.63 5.91 -8.48
CA LEU A 29 19.30 4.89 -9.28
C LEU A 29 20.42 4.23 -8.47
N GLN A 30 20.48 2.92 -8.49
CA GLN A 30 21.52 2.14 -7.84
C GLN A 30 22.36 1.42 -8.90
N LEU A 31 23.67 1.65 -8.89
CA LEU A 31 24.57 0.93 -9.77
C LEU A 31 24.88 -0.45 -9.18
N ASP A 32 24.48 -1.49 -9.87
CA ASP A 32 25.01 -2.83 -9.64
C ASP A 32 26.42 -2.90 -10.23
N ARG A 33 27.43 -3.01 -9.36
CA ARG A 33 28.83 -2.97 -9.76
C ARG A 33 29.29 -4.22 -10.48
N ASP A 34 28.62 -5.35 -10.24
CA ASP A 34 28.99 -6.64 -10.83
C ASP A 34 28.52 -6.72 -12.28
N THR A 35 27.36 -6.19 -12.56
CA THR A 35 26.77 -6.17 -13.91
C THR A 35 26.99 -4.88 -14.67
N GLY A 36 27.37 -3.80 -13.98
CA GLY A 36 27.47 -2.45 -14.57
C GLY A 36 26.11 -1.83 -14.93
N VAL A 37 25.00 -2.41 -14.46
CA VAL A 37 23.64 -1.96 -14.79
C VAL A 37 23.07 -1.11 -13.66
N TYR A 38 22.39 -0.02 -14.03
CA TYR A 38 21.63 0.78 -13.08
C TYR A 38 20.25 0.16 -12.79
N MET A 39 20.00 -0.10 -11.52
CA MET A 39 18.70 -0.53 -11.03
C MET A 39 17.76 0.67 -10.91
N ALA A 40 16.59 0.58 -11.53
CA ALA A 40 15.57 1.62 -11.44
C ALA A 40 14.99 1.72 -10.00
N PRO A 41 14.75 2.96 -9.49
CA PRO A 41 14.07 3.15 -8.21
C PRO A 41 12.60 2.73 -8.25
N LEU A 42 11.99 2.57 -7.07
CA LEU A 42 10.63 2.04 -6.94
C LEU A 42 9.59 2.86 -7.72
N GLN A 43 9.67 4.19 -7.64
CA GLN A 43 8.75 5.08 -8.34
C GLN A 43 8.89 4.98 -9.87
N LEU A 44 10.09 4.76 -10.38
CA LEU A 44 10.30 4.56 -11.81
C LEU A 44 9.77 3.18 -12.27
N LYS A 45 9.94 2.13 -11.45
CA LYS A 45 9.33 0.81 -11.69
C LYS A 45 7.80 0.86 -11.67
N ALA A 46 7.22 1.76 -10.87
CA ALA A 46 5.77 1.94 -10.74
C ALA A 46 5.21 2.96 -11.74
N ASN A 47 6.02 3.55 -12.61
CA ASN A 47 5.57 4.60 -13.52
C ASN A 47 4.43 4.12 -14.44
N ASN A 48 3.45 4.98 -14.69
CA ASN A 48 2.16 4.63 -15.33
C ASN A 48 1.29 3.62 -14.54
N GLY A 49 1.63 3.36 -13.28
CA GLY A 49 0.94 2.39 -12.43
C GLY A 49 0.71 2.89 -11.01
N VAL A 50 0.86 1.98 -10.04
CA VAL A 50 0.59 2.23 -8.63
C VAL A 50 1.82 1.90 -7.79
N LEU A 51 2.19 2.79 -6.89
CA LEU A 51 3.17 2.55 -5.84
C LEU A 51 2.47 2.63 -4.49
N VAL A 52 2.45 1.52 -3.78
CA VAL A 52 1.89 1.42 -2.43
C VAL A 52 3.03 1.48 -1.43
N ILE A 53 2.97 2.44 -0.51
CA ILE A 53 3.81 2.45 0.68
C ILE A 53 2.95 1.95 1.84
N ASP A 54 3.21 0.72 2.23
CA ASP A 54 2.45 0.08 3.31
C ASP A 54 3.07 0.39 4.67
N ASP A 55 2.24 0.42 5.72
CA ASP A 55 2.65 0.81 7.08
C ASP A 55 3.42 2.16 7.11
N PHE A 56 2.96 3.16 6.33
CA PHE A 56 3.61 4.47 6.24
C PHE A 56 3.84 5.09 7.61
N GLY A 57 5.08 5.48 7.86
CA GLY A 57 5.56 5.95 9.15
C GLY A 57 6.33 4.90 9.97
N ARG A 58 6.53 3.68 9.41
CA ARG A 58 7.33 2.60 10.00
C ARG A 58 8.53 2.20 9.15
N GLN A 59 8.81 2.95 8.08
CA GLN A 59 9.94 2.71 7.20
C GLN A 59 11.28 2.97 7.89
N ALA A 60 12.36 2.44 7.30
CA ALA A 60 13.73 2.72 7.74
C ALA A 60 14.12 4.19 7.55
N MET A 61 13.43 4.93 6.68
CA MET A 61 13.54 6.39 6.55
C MET A 61 12.37 7.08 7.25
N SER A 62 12.63 8.31 7.76
CA SER A 62 11.56 9.08 8.41
C SER A 62 10.46 9.48 7.42
N PRO A 63 9.20 9.61 7.86
CA PRO A 63 8.12 10.14 7.02
C PRO A 63 8.50 11.46 6.37
N ASP A 64 9.03 12.42 7.12
CA ASP A 64 9.42 13.73 6.59
C ASP A 64 10.47 13.63 5.48
N ALA A 65 11.44 12.73 5.59
CA ALA A 65 12.45 12.52 4.54
C ALA A 65 11.82 12.00 3.24
N LEU A 66 10.89 11.05 3.35
CA LEU A 66 10.14 10.54 2.19
C LEU A 66 9.26 11.64 1.58
N LEU A 67 8.53 12.37 2.44
CA LEU A 67 7.61 13.41 2.03
C LEU A 67 8.37 14.54 1.31
N ASN A 68 9.48 15.02 1.88
CA ASN A 68 10.33 16.04 1.27
C ASN A 68 10.91 15.59 -0.08
N ARG A 69 11.30 14.31 -0.20
CA ARG A 69 11.79 13.73 -1.44
C ARG A 69 10.73 13.76 -2.55
N TRP A 70 9.44 13.66 -2.19
CA TRP A 70 8.33 13.55 -3.14
C TRP A 70 7.55 14.84 -3.36
N ILE A 71 7.92 15.94 -2.74
CA ILE A 71 7.27 17.24 -2.99
C ILE A 71 7.27 17.57 -4.49
N VAL A 72 8.44 17.57 -5.12
CA VAL A 72 8.57 17.91 -6.53
C VAL A 72 7.90 16.89 -7.45
N PRO A 73 8.11 15.59 -7.29
CA PRO A 73 7.39 14.58 -8.07
C PRO A 73 5.86 14.72 -8.01
N LEU A 74 5.30 14.91 -6.83
CA LEU A 74 3.84 15.04 -6.67
C LEU A 74 3.28 16.35 -7.23
N ASP A 75 4.05 17.44 -7.15
CA ASP A 75 3.58 18.76 -7.62
C ASP A 75 3.77 18.93 -9.14
N ARG A 76 4.85 18.40 -9.71
CA ARG A 76 5.25 18.68 -11.08
C ARG A 76 5.15 17.49 -12.04
N GLY A 77 4.91 16.28 -11.52
CA GLY A 77 4.88 15.06 -12.34
C GLY A 77 6.24 14.66 -12.90
N VAL A 78 7.33 15.16 -12.31
CA VAL A 78 8.71 14.87 -12.73
C VAL A 78 9.57 14.54 -11.52
N ASP A 79 10.50 13.62 -11.69
CA ASP A 79 11.50 13.27 -10.68
C ASP A 79 12.92 13.50 -11.22
N TYR A 80 13.88 13.70 -10.29
CA TYR A 80 15.27 13.91 -10.61
C TYR A 80 16.12 12.79 -10.02
N LEU A 81 16.68 11.96 -10.88
CA LEU A 81 17.51 10.81 -10.50
C LEU A 81 18.98 11.11 -10.78
N THR A 82 19.89 10.42 -10.06
CA THR A 82 21.33 10.61 -10.21
C THR A 82 21.92 9.51 -11.11
N LEU A 83 22.36 9.87 -12.31
CA LEU A 83 23.04 8.98 -13.24
C LEU A 83 24.46 9.48 -13.49
N HIS A 84 25.47 8.66 -13.20
CA HIS A 84 26.90 9.04 -13.35
C HIS A 84 27.24 10.41 -12.71
N GLY A 85 26.68 10.69 -11.52
CA GLY A 85 26.87 11.96 -10.82
C GLY A 85 26.13 13.16 -11.42
N ARG A 86 25.32 12.98 -12.45
CA ARG A 86 24.50 14.03 -13.06
C ARG A 86 23.03 13.80 -12.73
N LYS A 87 22.28 14.89 -12.53
CA LYS A 87 20.84 14.84 -12.40
C LYS A 87 20.18 14.69 -13.76
N ILE A 88 19.33 13.68 -13.90
CA ILE A 88 18.47 13.48 -15.06
C ILE A 88 17.01 13.63 -14.63
N GLU A 89 16.23 14.26 -15.47
CA GLU A 89 14.79 14.39 -15.27
C GLU A 89 14.07 13.17 -15.87
N VAL A 90 13.13 12.62 -15.11
CA VAL A 90 12.29 11.49 -15.54
C VAL A 90 10.83 11.79 -15.25
N PRO A 91 9.88 11.31 -16.06
CA PRO A 91 8.46 11.47 -15.75
C PRO A 91 8.07 10.72 -14.45
N PHE A 92 7.18 11.33 -13.68
CA PHE A 92 6.60 10.74 -12.48
C PHE A 92 5.08 10.63 -12.65
N GLU A 93 4.64 9.60 -13.34
CA GLU A 93 3.22 9.31 -13.60
C GLU A 93 2.74 8.15 -12.70
N VAL A 94 2.93 8.31 -11.39
CA VAL A 94 2.69 7.28 -10.38
C VAL A 94 1.47 7.64 -9.56
N LYS A 95 0.56 6.68 -9.36
CA LYS A 95 -0.47 6.78 -8.33
C LYS A 95 0.12 6.29 -7.01
N ALA A 96 0.53 7.22 -6.16
CA ALA A 96 1.03 6.90 -4.84
C ALA A 96 -0.13 6.62 -3.87
N VAL A 97 -0.05 5.50 -3.17
CA VAL A 97 -0.99 5.09 -2.10
C VAL A 97 -0.19 4.92 -0.83
N LEU A 98 -0.56 5.65 0.21
CA LEU A 98 0.05 5.55 1.53
C LEU A 98 -0.97 4.89 2.47
N SER A 99 -0.63 3.73 3.00
CA SER A 99 -1.45 3.01 3.99
C SER A 99 -0.80 3.18 5.37
N THR A 100 -1.57 3.53 6.38
CA THR A 100 -1.05 3.76 7.72
C THR A 100 -2.10 3.54 8.79
N ASN A 101 -1.67 3.09 9.97
CA ASN A 101 -2.47 3.01 11.18
C ASN A 101 -2.19 4.18 12.16
N ARG A 102 -1.35 5.16 11.75
CA ARG A 102 -1.04 6.35 12.53
C ARG A 102 -1.97 7.51 12.17
N LYS A 103 -2.12 8.45 13.08
CA LYS A 103 -2.88 9.69 12.79
C LYS A 103 -2.08 10.53 11.77
N PRO A 104 -2.75 11.17 10.81
CA PRO A 104 -2.07 12.05 9.85
C PRO A 104 -1.19 13.12 10.51
N SER A 105 -1.63 13.68 11.64
CA SER A 105 -0.86 14.67 12.44
C SER A 105 0.52 14.17 12.89
N ASP A 106 0.70 12.85 12.99
CA ASP A 106 1.93 12.23 13.49
C ASP A 106 2.88 11.82 12.36
N LEU A 107 2.49 12.07 11.11
CA LEU A 107 3.18 11.57 9.91
C LEU A 107 3.82 12.66 9.06
N GLY A 108 3.41 13.91 9.21
CA GLY A 108 3.94 15.00 8.43
C GLY A 108 3.14 16.29 8.61
N ASP A 109 3.57 17.33 7.93
CA ASP A 109 2.95 18.64 7.99
C ASP A 109 1.71 18.78 7.08
N GLU A 110 0.95 19.83 7.31
CA GLU A 110 -0.23 20.16 6.51
C GLU A 110 0.11 20.43 5.04
N ALA A 111 1.30 20.96 4.77
CA ALA A 111 1.72 21.30 3.41
C ALA A 111 1.86 20.04 2.54
N PHE A 112 2.36 18.95 3.11
CA PHE A 112 2.38 17.65 2.41
C PHE A 112 0.98 17.10 2.20
N PHE A 113 0.14 17.08 3.25
CA PHE A 113 -1.19 16.48 3.14
C PHE A 113 -2.12 17.21 2.18
N ARG A 114 -1.87 18.47 1.84
CA ARG A 114 -2.58 19.18 0.75
C ARG A 114 -2.34 18.57 -0.62
N ARG A 115 -1.20 17.87 -0.83
CA ARG A 115 -0.84 17.20 -2.09
C ARG A 115 -1.47 15.82 -2.22
N ILE A 116 -1.91 15.24 -1.12
CA ILE A 116 -2.69 13.99 -1.12
C ILE A 116 -4.17 14.34 -1.22
N HIS A 117 -4.69 14.31 -2.44
CA HIS A 117 -6.07 14.74 -2.72
C HIS A 117 -7.13 13.82 -2.08
N ASN A 118 -6.88 12.51 -2.05
CA ASN A 118 -7.82 11.52 -1.55
C ASN A 118 -7.36 10.96 -0.22
N LYS A 119 -8.15 11.17 0.82
CA LYS A 119 -7.92 10.62 2.15
C LYS A 119 -9.12 9.77 2.53
N VAL A 120 -8.86 8.48 2.80
CA VAL A 120 -9.89 7.51 3.16
C VAL A 120 -9.61 7.03 4.56
N TYR A 121 -10.55 7.26 5.47
CA TYR A 121 -10.50 6.70 6.81
C TYR A 121 -11.25 5.37 6.83
N ILE A 122 -10.57 4.32 7.30
CA ILE A 122 -11.14 2.98 7.50
C ILE A 122 -11.23 2.76 9.01
N GLY A 123 -12.43 2.94 9.54
CA GLY A 123 -12.72 2.75 10.96
C GLY A 123 -13.15 1.34 11.33
N ALA A 124 -13.77 1.23 12.52
CA ALA A 124 -14.41 0.01 12.94
C ALA A 124 -15.57 -0.39 12.02
N CYS A 125 -15.81 -1.68 11.88
CA CYS A 125 -16.94 -2.20 11.10
C CYS A 125 -18.26 -2.00 11.85
N THR A 126 -19.34 -1.79 11.11
CA THR A 126 -20.69 -2.03 11.63
C THR A 126 -20.94 -3.52 11.81
N ASP A 127 -22.00 -3.88 12.54
CA ASP A 127 -22.40 -5.28 12.74
C ASP A 127 -22.63 -6.00 11.40
N ASP A 128 -23.36 -5.35 10.48
CA ASP A 128 -23.64 -5.89 9.15
C ASP A 128 -22.38 -6.06 8.30
N GLN A 129 -21.47 -5.10 8.37
CA GLN A 129 -20.18 -5.19 7.67
C GLN A 129 -19.33 -6.34 8.20
N PHE A 130 -19.30 -6.53 9.52
CA PHE A 130 -18.56 -7.64 10.13
C PHE A 130 -19.13 -8.98 9.67
N ASP A 131 -20.46 -9.16 9.74
CA ASP A 131 -21.13 -10.38 9.33
C ASP A 131 -20.92 -10.66 7.82
N TRP A 132 -21.01 -9.63 6.99
CA TRP A 132 -20.74 -9.74 5.55
C TRP A 132 -19.30 -10.19 5.27
N ILE A 133 -18.30 -9.60 5.95
CA ILE A 133 -16.89 -9.99 5.80
C ILE A 133 -16.71 -11.43 6.29
N LEU A 134 -17.33 -11.82 7.43
CA LEU A 134 -17.23 -13.15 8.01
C LEU A 134 -17.72 -14.22 7.03
N VAL A 135 -18.91 -14.02 6.47
CA VAL A 135 -19.48 -14.95 5.46
C VAL A 135 -18.56 -15.06 4.23
N ARG A 136 -18.10 -13.94 3.69
CA ARG A 136 -17.20 -13.93 2.52
C ARG A 136 -15.88 -14.65 2.75
N VAL A 137 -15.30 -14.51 3.94
CA VAL A 137 -14.04 -15.19 4.30
C VAL A 137 -14.27 -16.66 4.53
N ALA A 138 -15.37 -17.03 5.20
CA ALA A 138 -15.77 -18.42 5.45
C ALA A 138 -16.01 -19.17 4.12
N GLU A 139 -16.75 -18.59 3.19
CA GLU A 139 -16.98 -19.15 1.85
C GLU A 139 -15.67 -19.49 1.13
N ARG A 140 -14.68 -18.59 1.15
CA ARG A 140 -13.35 -18.81 0.54
C ARG A 140 -12.59 -19.99 1.16
N LYS A 141 -12.85 -20.24 2.45
CA LYS A 141 -12.24 -21.34 3.21
C LYS A 141 -13.12 -22.59 3.25
N ARG A 142 -14.30 -22.56 2.59
CA ARG A 142 -15.29 -23.63 2.59
C ARG A 142 -15.80 -23.97 4.00
N ILE A 143 -15.91 -22.97 4.87
CA ILE A 143 -16.47 -23.08 6.20
C ILE A 143 -17.92 -22.58 6.14
N GLU A 144 -18.86 -23.38 6.64
CA GLU A 144 -20.26 -22.98 6.78
C GLU A 144 -20.45 -22.19 8.08
N VAL A 145 -21.04 -21.01 7.97
CA VAL A 145 -21.37 -20.15 9.12
C VAL A 145 -22.82 -19.77 9.05
N ASP A 146 -23.62 -20.27 10.00
CA ASP A 146 -25.02 -19.89 10.13
C ASP A 146 -25.17 -18.52 10.83
N ALA A 147 -26.36 -17.94 10.76
CA ALA A 147 -26.66 -16.64 11.35
C ALA A 147 -26.46 -16.60 12.88
N ALA A 148 -26.74 -17.73 13.56
CA ALA A 148 -26.58 -17.82 15.00
C ALA A 148 -25.08 -17.88 15.39
N ALA A 149 -24.27 -18.60 14.64
CA ALA A 149 -22.81 -18.61 14.82
C ALA A 149 -22.20 -17.23 14.53
N ALA A 150 -22.61 -16.57 13.46
CA ALA A 150 -22.16 -15.22 13.12
C ALA A 150 -22.44 -14.22 14.25
N ALA A 151 -23.66 -14.24 14.80
CA ALA A 151 -24.05 -13.38 15.92
C ALA A 151 -23.21 -13.65 17.18
N ARG A 152 -22.96 -14.91 17.51
CA ARG A 152 -22.11 -15.28 18.66
C ARG A 152 -20.66 -14.85 18.48
N LEU A 153 -20.09 -15.06 17.30
CA LEU A 153 -18.72 -14.66 16.97
C LEU A 153 -18.55 -13.13 17.02
N ARG A 154 -19.52 -12.38 16.49
CA ARG A 154 -19.55 -10.93 16.57
C ARG A 154 -19.63 -10.44 18.02
N GLN A 155 -20.49 -11.02 18.84
CA GLN A 155 -20.59 -10.68 20.26
C GLN A 155 -19.29 -10.99 21.02
N ALA A 156 -18.66 -12.13 20.76
CA ALA A 156 -17.38 -12.50 21.34
C ALA A 156 -16.25 -11.55 20.89
N ALA A 157 -16.27 -11.11 19.64
CA ALA A 157 -15.31 -10.13 19.12
C ALA A 157 -15.44 -8.77 19.83
N LYS A 158 -16.68 -8.28 20.04
CA LYS A 158 -16.94 -7.06 20.81
C LYS A 158 -16.50 -7.18 22.27
N ALA A 159 -16.73 -8.32 22.90
CA ALA A 159 -16.41 -8.55 24.32
C ALA A 159 -14.89 -8.61 24.57
N ARG A 160 -14.10 -9.06 23.60
CA ARG A 160 -12.63 -9.17 23.71
C ARG A 160 -11.87 -7.89 23.38
N GLY A 161 -12.49 -6.98 22.64
CA GLY A 161 -11.93 -5.69 22.28
C GLY A 161 -12.47 -4.55 23.13
N ASP A 162 -12.29 -3.36 22.68
CA ASP A 162 -12.81 -2.10 23.21
C ASP A 162 -14.29 -1.85 22.82
N GLY A 163 -15.02 -2.89 22.41
CA GLY A 163 -16.36 -2.83 21.86
C GLY A 163 -16.38 -2.62 20.33
N GLU A 164 -15.24 -2.40 19.72
CA GLU A 164 -15.11 -2.17 18.28
C GLU A 164 -14.93 -3.47 17.49
N LEU A 165 -15.59 -3.54 16.35
CA LEU A 165 -15.44 -4.63 15.38
C LEU A 165 -14.40 -4.24 14.33
N ARG A 166 -13.33 -5.00 14.28
CA ARG A 166 -12.24 -4.73 13.32
C ARG A 166 -12.33 -5.66 12.11
N ALA A 167 -12.14 -5.10 10.92
CA ALA A 167 -12.31 -5.83 9.65
C ALA A 167 -11.39 -7.05 9.47
N TYR A 168 -10.27 -7.14 10.20
CA TYR A 168 -9.37 -8.29 10.14
C TYR A 168 -9.84 -9.49 10.98
N LEU A 169 -10.67 -9.27 12.02
CA LEU A 169 -11.10 -10.32 12.95
C LEU A 169 -11.81 -11.50 12.27
N PRO A 170 -12.74 -11.31 11.33
CA PRO A 170 -13.32 -12.42 10.59
C PRO A 170 -12.29 -13.34 9.93
N GLY A 171 -11.21 -12.76 9.38
CA GLY A 171 -10.09 -13.53 8.81
C GLY A 171 -9.39 -14.40 9.84
N VAL A 172 -9.09 -13.85 11.01
CA VAL A 172 -8.46 -14.59 12.12
C VAL A 172 -9.38 -15.69 12.63
N ILE A 173 -10.67 -15.40 12.81
CA ILE A 173 -11.66 -16.38 13.28
C ILE A 173 -11.73 -17.57 12.31
N CYS A 174 -11.88 -17.32 11.01
CA CYS A 174 -11.92 -18.38 10.02
C CYS A 174 -10.60 -19.14 9.89
N GLN A 175 -9.46 -18.49 10.13
CA GLN A 175 -8.16 -19.15 10.15
C GLN A 175 -8.01 -20.10 11.36
N LEU A 176 -8.51 -19.70 12.52
CA LEU A 176 -8.53 -20.55 13.71
C LEU A 176 -9.48 -21.74 13.54
N ALA A 177 -10.66 -21.53 12.96
CA ALA A 177 -11.61 -22.59 12.66
C ALA A 177 -11.02 -23.63 11.69
N ASP A 178 -10.38 -23.18 10.64
CA ASP A 178 -9.71 -24.03 9.63
C ASP A 178 -8.55 -24.87 10.23
N ALA A 179 -7.93 -24.41 11.31
CA ALA A 179 -6.86 -25.12 11.99
C ALA A 179 -7.34 -26.18 12.99
N VAL A 180 -8.64 -26.19 13.33
CA VAL A 180 -9.25 -27.09 14.31
C VAL A 180 -10.07 -28.22 13.65
N ILE A 181 -10.46 -28.03 12.40
CA ILE A 181 -11.17 -28.99 11.56
C ILE A 181 -10.16 -29.84 10.80
#